data_b1afc1d2dd8974457424ff1f68ac730e
#
_entry.id   b1afc1d2dd8974457424ff1f68ac730e
#
_cell.length_a   1.000
_cell.length_b   1.000
_cell.length_c   1.000
_cell.angle_alpha   90.00
_cell.angle_beta   90.00
_cell.angle_gamma   90.00
#
_symmetry.space_group_name_H-M   'P 1'
#
loop_
_entity.id
_entity.type
_entity.pdbx_description
1 polymer ?
#
loop_
_entity_poly.entity_id
_entity_poly.type
_entity_poly.pdbx_seq_one_letter_code
_entity_poly.pdbx_strand_id
1 'polypeptide(L)'
;CLLSRGLGDVYKRQVEVSFRNNTEIDAVTSTGGHDLLISAVGTIDKFATSKYDSALYYTIHRDDVSDEFEVAKHSVVHNNSAAFISSYALTKTGTNNHVGVTVDIDSSNLRLRGAGLSPQNSVSYYRIGLGDNDSTGYSGEDEASIVINTDLDSATENIDTFAKANFRGAKYFISVNNASKTEVSNIECVVVHDGTNAMISTYGEVFTGNNSLITLTADINGSDVRLRATGNEPNLRVHAYRIILSDSEADRSGTNVSVTGDTTISSTATTIDTFDSDTFQGAHYIVVAHNSGEAAASICEAAVVVEGTNAFVTEYAKTSTKSSGQITLS
;
A
#
# COMPACT_ATOMS: atom_id res chain seq x y z
N CYS A 1 41.35 28.03 -1.76
CA CYS A 1 40.02 28.22 -1.22
C CYS A 1 39.16 27.02 -1.54
N LEU A 2 39.32 26.01 -0.72
CA LEU A 2 38.55 24.76 -0.72
C LEU A 2 37.97 24.65 0.68
N LEU A 3 36.69 24.92 0.86
CA LEU A 3 35.93 24.51 2.03
C LEU A 3 34.54 25.15 1.97
N SER A 4 33.64 24.52 1.24
CA SER A 4 32.21 24.45 1.58
C SER A 4 31.49 23.51 0.58
N ARG A 5 31.90 22.26 0.53
CA ARG A 5 30.95 21.21 0.13
C ARG A 5 30.34 20.72 1.42
N GLY A 6 29.30 21.48 1.76
CA GLY A 6 28.60 21.32 2.99
C GLY A 6 27.74 20.08 2.98
N LEU A 7 27.50 19.64 4.15
CA LEU A 7 26.60 18.68 4.72
C LEU A 7 25.13 18.72 4.24
N GLY A 8 24.85 19.25 3.05
CA GLY A 8 23.49 19.35 2.50
C GLY A 8 22.99 18.17 1.70
N ASP A 9 23.86 17.26 1.27
CA ASP A 9 23.49 16.19 0.32
C ASP A 9 23.34 14.79 0.93
N VAL A 10 23.48 14.65 2.23
CA VAL A 10 23.40 13.32 2.89
C VAL A 10 21.96 12.96 3.30
N TYR A 11 21.02 13.90 3.27
CA TYR A 11 19.65 13.73 3.85
C TYR A 11 18.52 13.57 2.83
N LYS A 12 18.80 13.30 1.55
CA LYS A 12 17.79 12.90 0.58
C LYS A 12 17.90 11.43 0.23
N ARG A 13 17.80 10.57 1.21
CA ARG A 13 17.55 9.16 0.97
C ARG A 13 16.03 8.98 0.94
N GLN A 14 15.46 9.20 -0.24
CA GLN A 14 14.08 8.87 -0.51
C GLN A 14 13.97 7.35 -0.66
N VAL A 15 12.96 6.76 0.00
CA VAL A 15 12.40 5.51 -0.48
C VAL A 15 11.73 5.84 -1.80
N GLU A 16 12.43 5.64 -2.87
CA GLU A 16 11.88 5.79 -4.20
C GLU A 16 11.20 4.47 -4.57
N VAL A 17 9.94 4.34 -4.14
CA VAL A 17 9.01 3.56 -4.92
C VAL A 17 8.78 4.42 -6.14
N SER A 18 9.58 4.23 -7.19
CA SER A 18 9.50 5.08 -8.35
C SER A 18 8.37 4.61 -9.25
N PHE A 19 7.25 5.31 -9.16
CA PHE A 19 6.20 5.27 -10.16
C PHE A 19 6.59 6.27 -11.26
N ARG A 20 6.97 5.79 -12.44
CA ARG A 20 7.27 6.66 -13.59
C ARG A 20 6.07 6.78 -14.51
N ASN A 21 5.75 8.02 -14.83
CA ASN A 21 5.07 8.49 -16.02
C ASN A 21 3.69 7.93 -16.34
N ASN A 22 2.75 8.14 -15.43
CA ASN A 22 1.42 8.53 -15.86
C ASN A 22 1.04 9.79 -15.09
N THR A 23 0.78 10.90 -15.78
CA THR A 23 0.44 12.20 -15.16
C THR A 23 -0.80 12.14 -14.26
N GLU A 24 -1.62 11.11 -14.38
CA GLU A 24 -2.78 10.87 -13.54
C GLU A 24 -2.40 10.16 -12.23
N ILE A 25 -1.44 9.22 -12.27
CA ILE A 25 -0.94 8.54 -11.06
C ILE A 25 -0.11 9.51 -10.21
N ASP A 26 0.69 10.38 -10.81
CA ASP A 26 1.43 11.42 -10.11
C ASP A 26 0.51 12.40 -9.34
N ALA A 27 -0.75 12.54 -9.76
CA ALA A 27 -1.72 13.38 -9.07
C ALA A 27 -2.21 12.79 -7.74
N VAL A 28 -2.18 11.46 -7.57
CA VAL A 28 -2.64 10.77 -6.35
C VAL A 28 -1.48 10.40 -5.41
N THR A 29 -0.24 10.40 -5.88
CA THR A 29 0.94 10.02 -5.10
C THR A 29 1.74 11.23 -4.64
N SER A 30 2.44 11.10 -3.52
CA SER A 30 3.34 12.11 -2.98
C SER A 30 4.42 11.48 -2.12
N THR A 31 5.62 12.05 -2.17
CA THR A 31 6.75 11.64 -1.32
C THR A 31 7.25 12.83 -0.51
N GLY A 32 7.85 12.57 0.63
CA GLY A 32 8.46 13.61 1.45
C GLY A 32 9.20 13.03 2.65
N GLY A 33 9.82 13.93 3.42
CA GLY A 33 10.52 13.59 4.65
C GLY A 33 10.48 14.73 5.64
N HIS A 34 10.53 14.40 6.93
CA HIS A 34 10.51 15.35 8.04
C HIS A 34 11.41 14.89 9.20
N ASP A 35 12.08 15.87 9.81
CA ASP A 35 12.75 15.68 11.09
C ASP A 35 11.74 15.92 12.21
N LEU A 36 11.69 15.03 13.19
CA LEU A 36 10.80 15.09 14.33
C LEU A 36 11.60 15.21 15.63
N LEU A 37 11.17 16.11 16.48
CA LEU A 37 11.76 16.29 17.82
C LEU A 37 10.99 15.49 18.86
N ILE A 38 11.68 15.06 19.90
CA ILE A 38 11.07 14.39 21.07
C ILE A 38 9.99 15.28 21.68
N SER A 39 8.85 14.69 21.98
CA SER A 39 7.70 15.34 22.64
C SER A 39 7.08 16.51 21.84
N ALA A 40 7.56 16.84 20.66
CA ALA A 40 6.97 17.84 19.78
C ALA A 40 6.21 17.15 18.64
N VAL A 41 4.90 17.32 18.60
CA VAL A 41 4.08 16.76 17.50
C VAL A 41 4.21 17.65 16.28
N GLY A 42 4.94 17.18 15.28
CA GLY A 42 5.10 17.83 13.97
C GLY A 42 4.09 17.35 12.93
N THR A 43 3.96 18.08 11.83
CA THR A 43 3.22 17.61 10.64
C THR A 43 4.18 16.92 9.71
N ILE A 44 3.96 15.62 9.45
CA ILE A 44 4.73 14.82 8.50
C ILE A 44 4.28 15.15 7.08
N ASP A 45 2.96 15.12 6.85
CA ASP A 45 2.34 15.43 5.56
C ASP A 45 0.94 16.03 5.77
N LYS A 46 0.40 16.68 4.73
CA LYS A 46 -0.96 17.16 4.69
C LYS A 46 -1.53 17.16 3.27
N PHE A 47 -2.83 16.99 3.17
CA PHE A 47 -3.58 17.15 1.92
C PHE A 47 -4.93 17.83 2.16
N ALA A 48 -5.44 18.49 1.13
CA ALA A 48 -6.74 19.13 1.21
C ALA A 48 -7.86 18.08 1.30
N THR A 49 -8.77 18.24 2.27
CA THR A 49 -9.92 17.35 2.46
C THR A 49 -10.92 17.38 1.29
N SER A 50 -10.86 18.44 0.47
CA SER A 50 -11.62 18.53 -0.77
C SER A 50 -11.04 17.72 -1.92
N LYS A 51 -9.79 17.25 -1.81
CA LYS A 51 -9.08 16.53 -2.88
C LYS A 51 -9.13 15.02 -2.70
N TYR A 52 -8.90 14.54 -1.48
CA TYR A 52 -8.88 13.12 -1.16
C TYR A 52 -9.74 12.86 0.08
N ASP A 53 -10.51 11.79 0.06
CA ASP A 53 -11.30 11.32 1.20
C ASP A 53 -10.48 10.39 2.10
N SER A 54 -9.39 9.85 1.53
CA SER A 54 -8.53 8.89 2.20
C SER A 54 -7.10 8.87 1.66
N ALA A 55 -6.19 8.27 2.42
CA ALA A 55 -4.83 8.03 1.98
C ALA A 55 -4.23 6.77 2.59
N LEU A 56 -3.35 6.11 1.83
CA LEU A 56 -2.44 5.08 2.30
C LEU A 56 -1.03 5.66 2.33
N TYR A 57 -0.36 5.52 3.46
CA TYR A 57 1.03 5.89 3.63
C TYR A 57 1.91 4.65 3.85
N TYR A 58 3.05 4.65 3.19
CA TYR A 58 4.21 3.84 3.52
C TYR A 58 5.23 4.76 4.18
N THR A 59 5.69 4.42 5.36
CA THR A 59 6.63 5.26 6.11
C THR A 59 7.88 4.50 6.50
N ILE A 60 9.02 5.20 6.50
CA ILE A 60 10.24 4.76 7.17
C ILE A 60 10.58 5.79 8.22
N HIS A 61 10.72 5.34 9.45
CA HIS A 61 11.15 6.12 10.59
C HIS A 61 12.58 5.73 10.93
N ARG A 62 13.40 6.70 11.29
CA ARG A 62 14.76 6.49 11.75
C ARG A 62 14.97 7.19 13.09
N ASP A 63 15.62 6.49 14.01
CA ASP A 63 16.25 7.11 15.16
C ASP A 63 17.67 7.50 14.77
N ASP A 64 17.92 8.80 14.65
CA ASP A 64 19.22 9.33 14.20
C ASP A 64 20.31 9.21 15.28
N VAL A 65 19.97 8.79 16.50
CA VAL A 65 20.92 8.58 17.61
C VAL A 65 21.39 7.13 17.65
N SER A 66 20.47 6.18 17.59
CA SER A 66 20.79 4.74 17.63
C SER A 66 21.00 4.11 16.26
N ASP A 67 20.67 4.84 15.18
CA ASP A 67 20.66 4.36 13.81
C ASP A 67 19.72 3.17 13.57
N GLU A 68 18.65 3.11 14.37
CA GLU A 68 17.59 2.11 14.26
C GLU A 68 16.49 2.58 13.29
N PHE A 69 15.85 1.63 12.62
CA PHE A 69 14.81 1.90 11.62
C PHE A 69 13.51 1.18 11.96
N GLU A 70 12.41 1.81 11.55
CA GLU A 70 11.06 1.25 11.61
C GLU A 70 10.34 1.53 10.30
N VAL A 71 9.74 0.52 9.69
CA VAL A 71 8.83 0.67 8.54
C VAL A 71 7.41 0.36 8.96
N ALA A 72 6.45 1.13 8.44
CA ALA A 72 5.03 0.95 8.75
C ALA A 72 4.14 1.35 7.58
N LYS A 73 2.90 0.88 7.62
CA LYS A 73 1.80 1.36 6.77
C LYS A 73 0.76 2.05 7.62
N HIS A 74 0.16 3.10 7.07
CA HIS A 74 -0.92 3.84 7.73
C HIS A 74 -2.05 4.08 6.74
N SER A 75 -3.22 3.53 7.04
CA SER A 75 -4.46 3.83 6.32
C SER A 75 -5.20 4.95 7.04
N VAL A 76 -5.58 5.98 6.30
CA VAL A 76 -6.16 7.22 6.86
C VAL A 76 -7.45 7.56 6.13
N VAL A 77 -8.49 7.93 6.87
CA VAL A 77 -9.77 8.42 6.33
C VAL A 77 -10.23 9.67 7.09
N HIS A 78 -11.10 10.46 6.48
CA HIS A 78 -11.78 11.57 7.13
C HIS A 78 -13.20 11.79 6.59
N ASN A 79 -14.04 12.45 7.38
CA ASN A 79 -15.38 12.90 7.00
C ASN A 79 -15.52 14.44 7.02
N ASN A 80 -14.46 15.17 6.76
CA ASN A 80 -14.30 16.63 6.85
C ASN A 80 -14.36 17.22 8.27
N SER A 81 -14.76 16.45 9.27
CA SER A 81 -14.85 16.91 10.67
C SER A 81 -13.89 16.16 11.59
N ALA A 82 -13.67 14.90 11.33
CA ALA A 82 -12.77 14.01 12.08
C ALA A 82 -11.91 13.19 11.13
N ALA A 83 -10.71 12.83 11.60
CA ALA A 83 -9.79 11.95 10.89
C ALA A 83 -9.48 10.71 11.74
N PHE A 84 -9.28 9.57 11.08
CA PHE A 84 -9.03 8.27 11.68
C PHE A 84 -7.84 7.61 10.99
N ILE A 85 -7.07 6.84 11.75
CA ILE A 85 -5.87 6.14 11.28
C ILE A 85 -5.87 4.70 11.78
N SER A 86 -5.46 3.79 10.91
CA SER A 86 -5.06 2.42 11.25
C SER A 86 -3.60 2.24 10.85
N SER A 87 -2.75 1.82 11.78
CA SER A 87 -1.33 1.57 11.56
C SER A 87 -1.04 0.08 11.67
N TYR A 88 -0.32 -0.48 10.70
CA TYR A 88 -0.06 -1.92 10.58
C TYR A 88 1.21 -2.18 9.75
N ALA A 89 1.55 -3.47 9.55
CA ALA A 89 2.77 -3.88 8.83
C ALA A 89 4.05 -3.26 9.41
N LEU A 90 4.11 -3.21 10.73
CA LEU A 90 5.23 -2.66 11.46
C LEU A 90 6.40 -3.65 11.49
N THR A 91 7.55 -3.22 11.01
CA THR A 91 8.81 -3.96 11.11
C THR A 91 9.92 -3.01 11.57
N LYS A 92 10.78 -3.43 12.48
CA LYS A 92 11.81 -2.57 13.07
C LYS A 92 13.09 -3.32 13.40
N THR A 93 14.21 -2.62 13.40
CA THR A 93 15.52 -3.17 13.75
C THR A 93 15.75 -3.22 15.26
N GLY A 94 15.16 -2.30 16.02
CA GLY A 94 15.26 -2.22 17.48
C GLY A 94 14.03 -2.75 18.21
N THR A 95 14.00 -2.53 19.53
CA THR A 95 12.90 -2.96 20.40
C THR A 95 11.83 -1.88 20.57
N ASN A 96 12.19 -0.60 20.42
CA ASN A 96 11.31 0.54 20.63
C ASN A 96 10.67 1.01 19.33
N ASN A 97 9.53 1.64 19.42
CA ASN A 97 8.99 2.42 18.30
C ASN A 97 9.73 3.77 18.24
N HIS A 98 9.93 4.31 17.05
CA HIS A 98 10.68 5.55 16.84
C HIS A 98 9.79 6.77 16.71
N VAL A 99 8.59 6.60 16.17
CA VAL A 99 7.63 7.69 15.94
C VAL A 99 6.21 7.27 16.32
N GLY A 100 5.56 8.10 17.13
CA GLY A 100 4.12 8.00 17.37
C GLY A 100 3.37 8.76 16.29
N VAL A 101 2.59 8.06 15.46
CA VAL A 101 1.86 8.64 14.33
C VAL A 101 0.39 8.84 14.68
N THR A 102 -0.14 10.03 14.34
CA THR A 102 -1.55 10.41 14.54
C THR A 102 -2.06 11.21 13.36
N VAL A 103 -3.36 11.43 13.30
CA VAL A 103 -4.01 12.28 12.28
C VAL A 103 -4.97 13.26 12.94
N ASP A 104 -5.11 14.42 12.32
CA ASP A 104 -6.13 15.41 12.66
C ASP A 104 -6.59 16.19 11.43
N ILE A 105 -7.64 17.00 11.61
CA ILE A 105 -8.06 17.98 10.60
C ILE A 105 -7.72 19.36 11.14
N ASP A 106 -7.02 20.13 10.30
CA ASP A 106 -6.73 21.54 10.54
C ASP A 106 -7.29 22.39 9.40
N SER A 107 -8.35 23.10 9.68
CA SER A 107 -9.11 23.87 8.69
C SER A 107 -9.65 22.97 7.57
N SER A 108 -9.10 23.06 6.37
CA SER A 108 -9.46 22.27 5.18
C SER A 108 -8.45 21.20 4.84
N ASN A 109 -7.53 20.84 5.77
CA ASN A 109 -6.51 19.84 5.52
C ASN A 109 -6.56 18.70 6.52
N LEU A 110 -6.46 17.47 6.04
CA LEU A 110 -6.03 16.36 6.87
C LEU A 110 -4.52 16.43 7.01
N ARG A 111 -4.01 16.26 8.24
CA ARG A 111 -2.59 16.17 8.55
C ARG A 111 -2.24 14.79 9.09
N LEU A 112 -1.19 14.19 8.52
CA LEU A 112 -0.46 13.11 9.16
C LEU A 112 0.56 13.76 10.09
N ARG A 113 0.53 13.42 11.38
CA ARG A 113 1.36 14.02 12.41
C ARG A 113 2.21 12.97 13.09
N GLY A 114 3.40 13.36 13.52
CA GLY A 114 4.30 12.48 14.24
C GLY A 114 4.95 13.17 15.44
N ALA A 115 5.20 12.39 16.47
CA ALA A 115 6.06 12.78 17.58
C ALA A 115 7.24 11.81 17.65
N GLY A 116 8.45 12.33 17.63
CA GLY A 116 9.64 11.53 17.86
C GLY A 116 9.61 10.94 19.28
N LEU A 117 10.02 9.70 19.43
CA LEU A 117 10.13 9.00 20.71
C LEU A 117 11.57 8.94 21.20
N SER A 118 12.53 9.41 20.41
CA SER A 118 13.93 9.67 20.77
C SER A 118 14.30 11.12 20.46
N PRO A 119 15.47 11.62 20.91
CA PRO A 119 15.87 13.03 20.75
C PRO A 119 15.94 13.52 19.29
N GLN A 120 16.25 12.64 18.36
CA GLN A 120 16.35 12.95 16.93
C GLN A 120 15.73 11.81 16.14
N ASN A 121 14.68 12.10 15.41
CA ASN A 121 14.01 11.15 14.53
C ASN A 121 13.76 11.81 13.18
N SER A 122 13.87 11.01 12.14
CA SER A 122 13.44 11.41 10.80
C SER A 122 12.39 10.44 10.26
N VAL A 123 11.51 10.96 9.44
CA VAL A 123 10.44 10.19 8.77
C VAL A 123 10.46 10.49 7.30
N SER A 124 10.55 9.44 6.49
CA SER A 124 10.29 9.51 5.05
C SER A 124 8.97 8.80 4.75
N TYR A 125 8.20 9.32 3.80
CA TYR A 125 6.91 8.74 3.44
C TYR A 125 6.68 8.70 1.93
N TYR A 126 5.85 7.75 1.53
CA TYR A 126 5.17 7.68 0.25
C TYR A 126 3.66 7.61 0.52
N ARG A 127 2.87 8.46 -0.16
CA ARG A 127 1.41 8.51 -0.01
C ARG A 127 0.71 8.17 -1.31
N ILE A 128 -0.37 7.40 -1.20
CA ILE A 128 -1.40 7.22 -2.22
C ILE A 128 -2.69 7.84 -1.67
N GLY A 129 -3.23 8.88 -2.33
CA GLY A 129 -4.50 9.51 -1.95
C GLY A 129 -5.62 9.05 -2.88
N LEU A 130 -6.82 8.81 -2.34
CA LEU A 130 -8.02 8.46 -3.09
C LEU A 130 -9.18 9.40 -2.73
N GLY A 131 -9.93 9.84 -3.75
CA GLY A 131 -11.09 10.73 -3.55
C GLY A 131 -11.81 11.07 -4.84
N ASP A 132 -12.98 11.71 -4.70
CA ASP A 132 -13.93 11.99 -5.79
C ASP A 132 -13.42 12.93 -6.90
N ASN A 133 -12.33 13.65 -6.67
CA ASN A 133 -11.84 14.61 -7.67
C ASN A 133 -10.98 13.95 -8.75
N ASP A 134 -10.68 12.67 -8.61
CA ASP A 134 -10.04 11.88 -9.66
C ASP A 134 -11.12 11.32 -10.59
N SER A 135 -11.68 12.21 -11.45
CA SER A 135 -12.81 11.90 -12.31
C SER A 135 -12.47 11.08 -13.56
N THR A 136 -11.24 10.66 -13.70
CA THR A 136 -10.79 9.83 -14.83
C THR A 136 -10.48 8.42 -14.33
N GLY A 137 -11.52 7.56 -14.38
CA GLY A 137 -11.31 6.12 -14.24
C GLY A 137 -10.43 5.62 -15.39
N TYR A 138 -9.27 5.10 -15.08
CA TYR A 138 -8.43 4.40 -16.03
C TYR A 138 -8.71 2.91 -15.90
N SER A 139 -9.40 2.36 -16.87
CA SER A 139 -9.60 0.91 -17.02
C SER A 139 -8.67 0.43 -18.12
N GLY A 140 -7.43 0.10 -17.74
CA GLY A 140 -6.44 -0.48 -18.64
C GLY A 140 -5.85 -1.75 -18.03
N GLU A 141 -5.19 -2.56 -18.85
CA GLU A 141 -4.36 -3.69 -18.40
C GLU A 141 -3.01 -3.21 -17.82
N ASP A 142 -2.92 -1.95 -17.40
CA ASP A 142 -1.73 -1.43 -16.75
C ASP A 142 -1.57 -2.03 -15.36
N GLU A 143 -0.34 -2.33 -14.96
CA GLU A 143 -0.02 -2.98 -13.67
C GLU A 143 -0.41 -2.12 -12.46
N ALA A 144 -0.51 -0.79 -12.64
CA ALA A 144 -1.06 0.12 -11.64
C ALA A 144 -2.14 1.00 -12.26
N SER A 145 -3.34 0.99 -11.70
CA SER A 145 -4.47 1.76 -12.22
C SER A 145 -5.44 2.19 -11.11
N ILE A 146 -6.24 3.21 -11.43
CA ILE A 146 -7.35 3.66 -10.58
C ILE A 146 -8.64 3.07 -11.15
N VAL A 147 -9.44 2.48 -10.26
CA VAL A 147 -10.75 1.93 -10.57
C VAL A 147 -11.80 2.74 -9.82
N ILE A 148 -12.86 3.13 -10.50
CA ILE A 148 -13.95 3.92 -9.91
C ILE A 148 -15.29 3.21 -10.20
N ASN A 149 -16.08 3.02 -9.13
CA ASN A 149 -17.50 2.68 -9.21
C ASN A 149 -18.27 3.74 -8.41
N THR A 150 -19.22 4.41 -9.03
CA THR A 150 -19.90 5.57 -8.45
C THR A 150 -21.27 5.30 -7.85
N ASP A 151 -21.81 4.08 -8.03
CA ASP A 151 -23.21 3.78 -7.67
C ASP A 151 -23.34 2.38 -7.07
N LEU A 152 -22.44 2.01 -6.13
CA LEU A 152 -22.53 0.72 -5.48
C LEU A 152 -23.71 0.70 -4.51
N ASP A 153 -24.59 -0.26 -4.74
CA ASP A 153 -25.77 -0.52 -3.92
C ASP A 153 -25.60 -1.76 -3.02
N SER A 154 -26.67 -2.14 -2.34
CA SER A 154 -26.73 -3.36 -1.52
C SER A 154 -26.72 -4.67 -2.34
N ALA A 155 -26.77 -4.60 -3.67
CA ALA A 155 -26.52 -5.75 -4.53
C ALA A 155 -24.99 -5.96 -4.69
N THR A 156 -24.57 -7.22 -4.88
CA THR A 156 -23.16 -7.50 -5.15
C THR A 156 -22.81 -7.13 -6.58
N GLU A 157 -21.91 -6.19 -6.74
CA GLU A 157 -21.46 -5.67 -8.04
C GLU A 157 -19.99 -5.93 -8.31
N ASN A 158 -19.59 -5.83 -9.57
CA ASN A 158 -18.17 -5.87 -9.94
C ASN A 158 -17.58 -4.49 -9.73
N ILE A 159 -16.51 -4.42 -8.93
CA ILE A 159 -15.70 -3.22 -8.80
C ILE A 159 -14.64 -3.21 -9.90
N ASP A 160 -13.97 -4.35 -10.11
CA ASP A 160 -12.87 -4.47 -11.07
C ASP A 160 -12.79 -5.88 -11.66
N THR A 161 -12.14 -5.98 -12.82
CA THR A 161 -11.86 -7.25 -13.49
C THR A 161 -10.47 -7.24 -14.09
N PHE A 162 -9.82 -8.40 -14.11
CA PHE A 162 -8.58 -8.60 -14.85
C PHE A 162 -8.51 -10.00 -15.48
N ALA A 163 -7.80 -10.10 -16.61
CA ALA A 163 -7.69 -11.34 -17.36
C ALA A 163 -6.87 -12.39 -16.59
N LYS A 164 -7.49 -13.53 -16.27
CA LYS A 164 -6.83 -14.65 -15.55
C LYS A 164 -5.70 -15.31 -16.32
N ALA A 165 -5.64 -15.11 -17.64
CA ALA A 165 -4.58 -15.66 -18.48
C ALA A 165 -3.26 -14.88 -18.35
N ASN A 166 -3.35 -13.57 -18.01
CA ASN A 166 -2.22 -12.66 -18.02
C ASN A 166 -1.68 -12.37 -16.61
N PHE A 167 -2.55 -12.42 -15.59
CA PHE A 167 -2.23 -12.00 -14.23
C PHE A 167 -2.61 -13.08 -13.22
N ARG A 168 -1.83 -13.25 -12.18
CA ARG A 168 -2.07 -14.24 -11.11
C ARG A 168 -2.60 -13.64 -9.83
N GLY A 169 -2.38 -12.35 -9.61
CA GLY A 169 -2.84 -11.71 -8.40
C GLY A 169 -2.94 -10.21 -8.54
N ALA A 170 -3.64 -9.59 -7.62
CA ALA A 170 -3.80 -8.16 -7.53
C ALA A 170 -3.79 -7.69 -6.09
N LYS A 171 -3.24 -6.49 -5.89
CA LYS A 171 -3.33 -5.72 -4.67
C LYS A 171 -4.24 -4.53 -4.91
N TYR A 172 -5.12 -4.26 -3.96
CA TYR A 172 -5.97 -3.08 -3.98
C TYR A 172 -5.84 -2.27 -2.69
N PHE A 173 -5.84 -0.96 -2.85
CA PHE A 173 -6.16 0.01 -1.83
C PHE A 173 -7.48 0.67 -2.20
N ILE A 174 -8.51 0.52 -1.36
CA ILE A 174 -9.89 0.86 -1.68
C ILE A 174 -10.39 1.92 -0.70
N SER A 175 -10.91 3.03 -1.23
CA SER A 175 -11.65 4.04 -0.49
C SER A 175 -13.12 3.98 -0.88
N VAL A 176 -13.99 4.02 0.10
CA VAL A 176 -15.44 4.02 -0.10
C VAL A 176 -16.03 5.18 0.68
N ASN A 177 -16.90 5.94 0.06
CA ASN A 177 -17.67 6.95 0.75
C ASN A 177 -19.16 6.88 0.41
N ASN A 178 -20.01 7.36 1.30
CA ASN A 178 -21.41 7.62 0.97
C ASN A 178 -21.55 8.95 0.22
N ALA A 179 -22.67 9.15 -0.49
CA ALA A 179 -22.89 10.31 -1.35
C ALA A 179 -22.75 11.67 -0.61
N SER A 180 -23.02 11.70 0.69
CA SER A 180 -22.87 12.88 1.54
C SER A 180 -21.48 13.07 2.13
N LYS A 181 -20.58 12.10 1.94
CA LYS A 181 -19.23 12.04 2.54
C LYS A 181 -19.21 12.19 4.07
N THR A 182 -20.27 11.77 4.72
CA THR A 182 -20.35 11.72 6.19
C THR A 182 -19.72 10.46 6.75
N GLU A 183 -19.68 9.39 5.94
CA GLU A 183 -18.99 8.15 6.27
C GLU A 183 -18.03 7.75 5.14
N VAL A 184 -16.84 7.37 5.55
CA VAL A 184 -15.75 6.91 4.68
C VAL A 184 -15.12 5.66 5.28
N SER A 185 -14.81 4.68 4.43
CA SER A 185 -14.05 3.48 4.78
C SER A 185 -12.87 3.31 3.86
N ASN A 186 -11.75 2.85 4.41
CA ASN A 186 -10.62 2.34 3.65
C ASN A 186 -10.41 0.87 3.96
N ILE A 187 -10.09 0.11 2.93
CA ILE A 187 -9.78 -1.32 3.02
C ILE A 187 -8.63 -1.62 2.07
N GLU A 188 -7.67 -2.40 2.52
CA GLU A 188 -6.74 -3.05 1.63
C GLU A 188 -7.17 -4.50 1.40
N CYS A 189 -6.93 -5.00 0.19
CA CYS A 189 -7.07 -6.42 -0.08
C CYS A 189 -6.05 -6.92 -1.09
N VAL A 190 -5.77 -8.22 -1.01
CA VAL A 190 -5.03 -8.96 -2.01
C VAL A 190 -5.94 -10.05 -2.57
N VAL A 191 -5.86 -10.23 -3.89
CA VAL A 191 -6.60 -11.27 -4.64
C VAL A 191 -5.61 -12.15 -5.36
N VAL A 192 -5.82 -13.47 -5.30
CA VAL A 192 -5.02 -14.46 -6.04
C VAL A 192 -5.93 -15.55 -6.60
N HIS A 193 -5.55 -16.14 -7.72
CA HIS A 193 -6.29 -17.24 -8.33
C HIS A 193 -5.39 -18.36 -8.88
N ASP A 194 -5.95 -19.57 -8.98
CA ASP A 194 -5.32 -20.76 -9.56
C ASP A 194 -5.84 -21.10 -10.97
N GLY A 195 -6.65 -20.21 -11.56
CA GLY A 195 -7.34 -20.41 -12.84
C GLY A 195 -8.76 -20.96 -12.71
N THR A 196 -9.10 -21.54 -11.55
CA THR A 196 -10.41 -22.12 -11.25
C THR A 196 -11.09 -21.40 -10.07
N ASN A 197 -10.34 -21.11 -9.02
CA ASN A 197 -10.80 -20.45 -7.81
C ASN A 197 -10.07 -19.13 -7.62
N ALA A 198 -10.76 -18.10 -7.13
CA ALA A 198 -10.17 -16.87 -6.65
C ALA A 198 -10.34 -16.77 -5.13
N MET A 199 -9.30 -16.28 -4.48
CA MET A 199 -9.25 -16.07 -3.03
C MET A 199 -8.89 -14.62 -2.74
N ILE A 200 -9.47 -14.07 -1.67
CA ILE A 200 -9.25 -12.71 -1.22
C ILE A 200 -8.87 -12.69 0.26
N SER A 201 -7.98 -11.80 0.63
CA SER A 201 -7.73 -11.41 2.02
C SER A 201 -7.87 -9.91 2.15
N THR A 202 -8.67 -9.46 3.11
CA THR A 202 -8.89 -8.04 3.46
C THR A 202 -8.18 -7.70 4.76
N TYR A 203 -7.63 -6.50 4.84
CA TYR A 203 -6.87 -6.02 6.03
C TYR A 203 -6.72 -4.49 5.98
N GLY A 204 -6.07 -3.90 6.98
CA GLY A 204 -5.79 -2.47 7.04
C GLY A 204 -7.03 -1.59 7.03
N GLU A 205 -8.15 -2.13 7.49
CA GLU A 205 -9.42 -1.43 7.46
C GLU A 205 -9.47 -0.30 8.48
N VAL A 206 -10.00 0.84 8.05
CA VAL A 206 -10.32 1.99 8.89
C VAL A 206 -11.56 2.70 8.35
N PHE A 207 -12.43 3.15 9.22
CA PHE A 207 -13.68 3.84 8.84
C PHE A 207 -14.05 4.94 9.84
N THR A 208 -14.84 5.89 9.36
CA THR A 208 -15.29 7.05 10.17
C THR A 208 -16.59 6.75 10.93
N GLY A 209 -17.39 5.77 10.49
CA GLY A 209 -18.64 5.33 11.08
C GLY A 209 -18.47 4.21 12.13
N ASN A 210 -19.51 3.43 12.32
CA ASN A 210 -19.50 2.30 13.26
C ASN A 210 -19.08 0.97 12.61
N ASN A 211 -19.21 0.87 11.29
CA ASN A 211 -18.95 -0.34 10.52
C ASN A 211 -18.32 0.03 9.15
N SER A 212 -17.71 -0.96 8.52
CA SER A 212 -17.31 -0.85 7.13
C SER A 212 -18.51 -0.59 6.21
N LEU A 213 -18.31 0.22 5.19
CA LEU A 213 -19.36 0.54 4.20
C LEU A 213 -19.58 -0.59 3.18
N ILE A 214 -18.60 -1.50 3.00
CA ILE A 214 -18.68 -2.59 2.01
C ILE A 214 -18.18 -3.92 2.56
N THR A 215 -18.62 -4.98 1.87
CA THR A 215 -18.03 -6.31 1.98
C THR A 215 -17.44 -6.72 0.64
N LEU A 216 -16.19 -7.20 0.63
CA LEU A 216 -15.46 -7.58 -0.57
C LEU A 216 -15.46 -9.10 -0.77
N THR A 217 -15.57 -9.52 -2.02
CA THR A 217 -15.41 -10.91 -2.46
C THR A 217 -14.64 -10.97 -3.77
N ALA A 218 -14.08 -12.13 -4.12
CA ALA A 218 -13.45 -12.38 -5.40
C ALA A 218 -13.98 -13.67 -6.00
N ASP A 219 -14.17 -13.70 -7.32
CA ASP A 219 -14.55 -14.92 -8.06
C ASP A 219 -13.91 -14.95 -9.45
N ILE A 220 -14.11 -16.06 -10.16
CA ILE A 220 -13.77 -16.20 -11.59
C ILE A 220 -15.06 -16.29 -12.38
N ASN A 221 -15.16 -15.47 -13.42
CA ASN A 221 -16.25 -15.52 -14.38
C ASN A 221 -15.69 -15.60 -15.83
N GLY A 222 -15.77 -16.78 -16.42
CA GLY A 222 -15.21 -17.01 -17.75
C GLY A 222 -13.69 -16.85 -17.79
N SER A 223 -13.21 -15.84 -18.53
CA SER A 223 -11.78 -15.51 -18.67
C SER A 223 -11.26 -14.56 -17.60
N ASP A 224 -12.14 -14.03 -16.72
CA ASP A 224 -11.80 -12.92 -15.86
C ASP A 224 -11.86 -13.29 -14.38
N VAL A 225 -10.92 -12.76 -13.62
CA VAL A 225 -11.00 -12.64 -12.17
C VAL A 225 -11.73 -11.34 -11.85
N ARG A 226 -12.70 -11.38 -10.95
CA ARG A 226 -13.48 -10.22 -10.54
C ARG A 226 -13.25 -9.90 -9.09
N LEU A 227 -12.99 -8.63 -8.78
CA LEU A 227 -13.19 -8.07 -7.45
C LEU A 227 -14.63 -7.55 -7.37
N ARG A 228 -15.36 -8.00 -6.37
CA ARG A 228 -16.78 -7.67 -6.19
C ARG A 228 -17.01 -7.05 -4.82
N ALA A 229 -17.95 -6.13 -4.74
CA ALA A 229 -18.40 -5.54 -3.49
C ALA A 229 -19.91 -5.60 -3.34
N THR A 230 -20.33 -5.65 -2.09
CA THR A 230 -21.71 -5.43 -1.66
C THR A 230 -21.70 -4.24 -0.72
N GLY A 231 -22.46 -3.21 -1.04
CA GLY A 231 -22.65 -2.04 -0.18
C GLY A 231 -23.51 -2.38 1.04
N ASN A 232 -23.15 -1.83 2.19
CA ASN A 232 -23.97 -1.92 3.41
C ASN A 232 -25.08 -0.86 3.46
N GLU A 233 -25.00 0.12 2.55
CA GLU A 233 -26.00 1.15 2.27
C GLU A 233 -26.02 1.50 0.77
N PRO A 234 -27.06 2.16 0.25
CA PRO A 234 -27.15 2.53 -1.16
C PRO A 234 -26.30 3.76 -1.50
N ASN A 235 -26.00 3.94 -2.79
CA ASN A 235 -25.32 5.11 -3.37
C ASN A 235 -23.90 5.31 -2.80
N LEU A 236 -23.17 4.23 -2.63
CA LEU A 236 -21.76 4.29 -2.26
C LEU A 236 -20.88 4.56 -3.48
N ARG A 237 -19.81 5.31 -3.27
CA ARG A 237 -18.76 5.55 -4.26
C ARG A 237 -17.50 4.81 -3.85
N VAL A 238 -16.96 4.05 -4.79
CA VAL A 238 -15.75 3.24 -4.58
C VAL A 238 -14.64 3.77 -5.48
N HIS A 239 -13.50 4.07 -4.89
CA HIS A 239 -12.26 4.41 -5.57
C HIS A 239 -11.21 3.40 -5.15
N ALA A 240 -10.54 2.77 -6.09
CA ALA A 240 -9.50 1.81 -5.80
C ALA A 240 -8.23 2.10 -6.59
N TYR A 241 -7.10 2.04 -5.90
CA TYR A 241 -5.80 1.93 -6.53
C TYR A 241 -5.43 0.45 -6.63
N ARG A 242 -5.10 -0.01 -7.85
CA ARG A 242 -4.81 -1.41 -8.14
C ARG A 242 -3.36 -1.58 -8.59
N ILE A 243 -2.71 -2.63 -8.10
CA ILE A 243 -1.48 -3.18 -8.64
C ILE A 243 -1.77 -4.64 -9.00
N ILE A 244 -1.59 -5.03 -10.26
CA ILE A 244 -1.73 -6.41 -10.72
C ILE A 244 -0.37 -7.01 -11.05
N LEU A 245 -0.23 -8.31 -10.79
CA LEU A 245 1.02 -9.03 -10.97
C LEU A 245 0.84 -10.09 -12.05
N SER A 246 1.64 -9.96 -13.12
CA SER A 246 1.69 -10.89 -14.23
C SER A 246 2.51 -12.12 -13.87
N ASP A 247 2.23 -13.25 -14.52
CA ASP A 247 3.03 -14.46 -14.48
C ASP A 247 4.00 -14.57 -15.68
N SER A 248 4.07 -13.57 -16.55
CA SER A 248 4.93 -13.55 -17.72
C SER A 248 5.90 -12.36 -17.74
N GLU A 249 7.13 -12.58 -18.24
CA GLU A 249 8.12 -11.51 -18.42
C GLU A 249 7.75 -10.50 -19.52
N ALA A 250 6.80 -10.81 -20.38
CA ALA A 250 6.49 -10.03 -21.57
C ALA A 250 5.79 -8.69 -21.29
N ASP A 251 5.10 -8.55 -20.14
CA ASP A 251 4.27 -7.39 -19.83
C ASP A 251 4.96 -6.33 -18.95
N ARG A 252 6.29 -6.38 -18.84
CA ARG A 252 7.07 -5.52 -17.92
C ARG A 252 7.51 -4.18 -18.47
N SER A 253 7.08 -3.82 -19.67
CA SER A 253 7.51 -2.55 -20.28
C SER A 253 6.61 -1.40 -19.87
N GLY A 254 6.97 -0.68 -18.83
CA GLY A 254 6.40 0.64 -18.57
C GLY A 254 5.97 0.97 -17.15
N THR A 255 6.20 0.11 -16.18
CA THR A 255 5.78 0.34 -14.80
C THR A 255 6.87 0.85 -13.89
N ASN A 256 6.43 1.52 -12.86
CA ASN A 256 7.18 2.24 -11.86
C ASN A 256 7.24 1.50 -10.53
N VAL A 257 6.68 0.31 -10.50
CA VAL A 257 6.91 -0.70 -9.50
C VAL A 257 8.05 -1.56 -10.04
N SER A 258 9.14 -1.70 -9.31
CA SER A 258 10.18 -2.65 -9.68
C SER A 258 9.59 -4.03 -9.59
N VAL A 259 9.35 -4.66 -10.73
CA VAL A 259 8.91 -6.05 -10.78
C VAL A 259 10.15 -6.90 -11.00
N THR A 260 10.55 -7.62 -9.98
CA THR A 260 11.57 -8.68 -10.12
C THR A 260 10.97 -9.87 -10.81
N GLY A 261 11.76 -10.43 -11.75
CA GLY A 261 11.35 -11.51 -12.62
C GLY A 261 10.95 -12.81 -11.95
N ASP A 262 10.35 -13.69 -12.74
CA ASP A 262 10.03 -15.05 -12.33
C ASP A 262 11.28 -15.77 -11.84
N THR A 263 11.31 -16.07 -10.55
CA THR A 263 12.34 -16.93 -9.97
C THR A 263 11.73 -18.29 -9.67
N THR A 264 12.29 -19.34 -10.25
CA THR A 264 11.90 -20.71 -9.89
C THR A 264 12.41 -21.02 -8.50
N ILE A 265 11.50 -21.12 -7.53
CA ILE A 265 11.80 -21.52 -6.16
C ILE A 265 11.54 -23.01 -5.96
N SER A 266 12.37 -23.64 -5.14
CA SER A 266 12.25 -25.05 -4.76
C SER A 266 12.10 -25.16 -3.23
N SER A 267 12.32 -26.34 -2.68
CA SER A 267 12.39 -26.55 -1.23
C SER A 267 13.64 -25.92 -0.58
N THR A 268 14.57 -25.40 -1.37
CA THR A 268 15.75 -24.68 -0.88
C THR A 268 15.51 -23.19 -0.97
N ALA A 269 15.93 -22.43 0.05
CA ALA A 269 15.85 -20.98 0.03
C ALA A 269 16.55 -20.39 -1.21
N THR A 270 15.86 -19.56 -1.94
CA THR A 270 16.32 -18.93 -3.18
C THR A 270 16.11 -17.43 -3.07
N THR A 271 17.10 -16.63 -3.44
CA THR A 271 16.98 -15.17 -3.50
C THR A 271 16.01 -14.80 -4.62
N ILE A 272 14.95 -14.09 -4.28
CA ILE A 272 13.93 -13.61 -5.23
C ILE A 272 14.17 -12.16 -5.64
N ASP A 273 14.77 -11.35 -4.77
CA ASP A 273 15.15 -9.97 -5.03
C ASP A 273 16.32 -9.53 -4.18
N THR A 274 17.01 -8.47 -4.61
CA THR A 274 18.08 -7.81 -3.87
C THR A 274 18.01 -6.31 -4.10
N PHE A 275 18.22 -5.54 -3.06
CA PHE A 275 18.39 -4.09 -3.15
C PHE A 275 19.66 -3.64 -2.40
N ASP A 276 20.18 -2.50 -2.81
CA ASP A 276 21.39 -1.91 -2.20
C ASP A 276 21.07 -1.33 -0.82
N SER A 277 21.60 -1.94 0.23
CA SER A 277 21.40 -1.51 1.63
C SER A 277 22.07 -0.17 1.97
N ASP A 278 23.03 0.28 1.18
CA ASP A 278 23.63 1.59 1.35
C ASP A 278 22.70 2.72 0.82
N THR A 279 21.79 2.35 -0.08
CA THR A 279 20.84 3.28 -0.70
C THR A 279 19.46 3.20 -0.04
N PHE A 280 18.99 1.99 0.28
CA PHE A 280 17.65 1.75 0.81
C PHE A 280 17.73 1.01 2.16
N GLN A 281 17.04 1.49 3.18
CA GLN A 281 16.97 0.88 4.50
C GLN A 281 15.73 0.01 4.70
N GLY A 282 14.81 0.01 3.73
CA GLY A 282 13.63 -0.85 3.79
C GLY A 282 12.89 -0.92 2.48
N ALA A 283 12.03 -1.93 2.37
CA ALA A 283 11.20 -2.16 1.20
C ALA A 283 9.83 -2.76 1.60
N HIS A 284 8.83 -2.51 0.78
CA HIS A 284 7.57 -3.24 0.81
C HIS A 284 7.43 -4.07 -0.45
N TYR A 285 7.09 -5.34 -0.27
CA TYR A 285 6.92 -6.30 -1.35
C TYR A 285 5.48 -6.78 -1.45
N ILE A 286 5.02 -7.01 -2.67
CA ILE A 286 3.86 -7.82 -2.98
C ILE A 286 4.41 -9.04 -3.73
N VAL A 287 4.23 -10.24 -3.17
CA VAL A 287 4.80 -11.47 -3.72
C VAL A 287 3.69 -12.42 -4.11
N VAL A 288 3.70 -12.85 -5.37
CA VAL A 288 2.81 -13.90 -5.87
C VAL A 288 3.65 -15.14 -6.16
N ALA A 289 3.25 -16.28 -5.62
CA ALA A 289 3.81 -17.58 -5.94
C ALA A 289 2.76 -18.46 -6.61
N HIS A 290 3.15 -19.11 -7.70
CA HIS A 290 2.29 -20.00 -8.47
C HIS A 290 2.96 -21.36 -8.67
N ASN A 291 2.21 -22.43 -8.41
CA ASN A 291 2.62 -23.81 -8.71
C ASN A 291 1.71 -24.38 -9.80
N SER A 292 2.19 -24.38 -11.04
CA SER A 292 1.43 -24.85 -12.19
C SER A 292 1.12 -26.34 -12.15
N GLY A 293 1.99 -27.16 -11.53
CA GLY A 293 1.80 -28.60 -11.39
C GLY A 293 0.67 -28.98 -10.44
N GLU A 294 0.35 -28.11 -9.49
CA GLU A 294 -0.70 -28.35 -8.49
C GLU A 294 -1.94 -27.44 -8.67
N ALA A 295 -1.94 -26.56 -9.67
CA ALA A 295 -2.95 -25.50 -9.81
C ALA A 295 -3.17 -24.75 -8.48
N ALA A 296 -2.08 -24.24 -7.92
CA ALA A 296 -2.08 -23.54 -6.64
C ALA A 296 -1.37 -22.19 -6.75
N ALA A 297 -1.89 -21.20 -6.07
CA ALA A 297 -1.31 -19.88 -6.02
C ALA A 297 -1.42 -19.27 -4.61
N SER A 298 -0.47 -18.43 -4.25
CA SER A 298 -0.45 -17.67 -3.01
C SER A 298 -0.02 -16.23 -3.30
N ILE A 299 -0.54 -15.30 -2.51
CA ILE A 299 -0.09 -13.92 -2.48
C ILE A 299 0.16 -13.52 -1.03
N CYS A 300 1.20 -12.72 -0.80
CA CYS A 300 1.42 -12.05 0.48
C CYS A 300 2.04 -10.68 0.26
N GLU A 301 1.97 -9.85 1.28
CA GLU A 301 2.80 -8.66 1.39
C GLU A 301 3.89 -8.88 2.43
N ALA A 302 5.02 -8.21 2.25
CA ALA A 302 6.11 -8.23 3.21
C ALA A 302 6.70 -6.83 3.37
N ALA A 303 7.02 -6.48 4.60
CA ALA A 303 7.85 -5.34 4.94
C ALA A 303 9.23 -5.84 5.33
N VAL A 304 10.27 -5.25 4.75
CA VAL A 304 11.66 -5.55 5.04
C VAL A 304 12.35 -4.29 5.53
N VAL A 305 13.17 -4.41 6.57
CA VAL A 305 14.03 -3.34 7.05
C VAL A 305 15.44 -3.88 7.27
N VAL A 306 16.46 -3.05 7.02
CA VAL A 306 17.87 -3.44 7.06
C VAL A 306 18.62 -2.56 8.04
N GLU A 307 19.48 -3.17 8.84
CA GLU A 307 20.43 -2.51 9.75
C GLU A 307 21.81 -3.18 9.62
N GLY A 308 22.76 -2.46 9.02
CA GLY A 308 24.10 -3.01 8.77
C GLY A 308 24.05 -4.29 7.93
N THR A 309 24.40 -5.44 8.52
CA THR A 309 24.36 -6.76 7.85
C THR A 309 23.12 -7.58 8.19
N ASN A 310 22.21 -7.06 9.01
CA ASN A 310 21.02 -7.75 9.44
C ASN A 310 19.80 -7.27 8.62
N ALA A 311 18.92 -8.20 8.29
CA ALA A 311 17.63 -7.90 7.68
C ALA A 311 16.50 -8.51 8.52
N PHE A 312 15.40 -7.78 8.60
CA PHE A 312 14.20 -8.20 9.33
C PHE A 312 13.01 -8.17 8.37
N VAL A 313 12.19 -9.21 8.41
CA VAL A 313 11.02 -9.33 7.53
C VAL A 313 9.76 -9.59 8.35
N THR A 314 8.67 -8.94 7.96
CA THR A 314 7.33 -9.23 8.46
C THR A 314 6.41 -9.53 7.28
N GLU A 315 5.87 -10.74 7.22
CA GLU A 315 4.84 -11.14 6.26
C GLU A 315 3.45 -10.80 6.81
N TYR A 316 2.57 -10.30 5.95
CA TYR A 316 1.17 -10.02 6.26
C TYR A 316 0.28 -10.18 5.02
N ALA A 317 -1.03 -10.01 5.16
CA ALA A 317 -1.98 -10.08 4.04
C ALA A 317 -1.85 -11.38 3.20
N LYS A 318 -1.56 -12.49 3.84
CA LYS A 318 -1.31 -13.77 3.17
C LYS A 318 -2.61 -14.48 2.83
N THR A 319 -2.76 -14.87 1.57
CA THR A 319 -3.85 -15.77 1.14
C THR A 319 -3.35 -16.76 0.11
N SER A 320 -4.03 -17.90 0.02
CA SER A 320 -3.66 -18.99 -0.87
C SER A 320 -4.91 -19.75 -1.36
N THR A 321 -4.86 -20.26 -2.58
CA THR A 321 -5.93 -21.11 -3.12
C THR A 321 -5.93 -22.51 -2.52
N LYS A 322 -4.85 -22.92 -1.81
CA LYS A 322 -4.75 -24.16 -1.03
C LYS A 322 -4.48 -23.89 0.45
N SER A 323 -4.78 -24.87 1.30
CA SER A 323 -4.58 -24.79 2.75
C SER A 323 -3.13 -24.61 3.20
N SER A 324 -2.15 -25.07 2.38
CA SER A 324 -0.72 -24.81 2.58
C SER A 324 -0.30 -23.66 1.67
N GLY A 325 0.25 -22.59 2.23
CA GLY A 325 0.87 -21.53 1.44
C GLY A 325 1.99 -22.06 0.57
N GLN A 326 2.17 -21.46 -0.62
CA GLN A 326 3.18 -21.88 -1.58
C GLN A 326 4.55 -21.26 -1.31
N ILE A 327 4.61 -20.21 -0.48
CA ILE A 327 5.83 -19.45 -0.21
C ILE A 327 5.94 -19.07 1.26
N THR A 328 7.16 -19.05 1.77
CA THR A 328 7.58 -18.42 3.03
C THR A 328 8.77 -17.53 2.72
N LEU A 329 8.75 -16.29 3.19
CA LEU A 329 9.84 -15.33 3.01
C LEU A 329 10.76 -15.35 4.24
N SER A 330 12.05 -15.13 4.01
CA SER A 330 13.05 -15.08 5.07
C SER A 330 14.19 -14.12 4.73
#